data_a015b30a18d5e2a8bdf8873b3d458729
#
_entry.id   a015b30a18d5e2a8bdf8873b3d458729
#
_cell.length_a   1.000
_cell.length_b   1.000
_cell.length_c   1.000
_cell.angle_alpha   90.00
_cell.angle_beta   90.00
_cell.angle_gamma   90.00
#
_symmetry.space_group_name_H-M   'P 1'
#
loop_
_entity.id
_entity.type
_entity.pdbx_description
1 polymer ?
#
loop_
_entity_poly.entity_id
_entity_poly.type
_entity_poly.pdbx_seq_one_letter_code
_entity_poly.pdbx_strand_id
1 'polypeptide(L)'
;TAYGLAFFFFSKGNFPPSLKNIFTKLKQEGFTAKNPCLESWARQGVFLINTALTVAESSPESHLKIWTDFTMDLIKFISKKEKVVWILWGGKAQMYRGFIKPSHSKLIEGGHPSPMNTTGSFLDKNYFRECNQYLQSKNITPINWNL
;
A
#
# COMPACT_ATOMS: atom_id res chain seq x y z
N THR A 1 -9.92 15.90 0.24
CA THR A 1 -9.91 14.47 0.54
C THR A 1 -8.57 13.88 0.11
N ALA A 2 -7.82 13.36 1.07
CA ALA A 2 -6.55 12.69 0.80
C ALA A 2 -6.82 11.23 0.42
N TYR A 3 -6.17 10.75 -0.63
CA TYR A 3 -6.24 9.34 -1.03
C TYR A 3 -4.81 8.79 -1.02
N GLY A 4 -4.55 7.85 -0.11
CA GLY A 4 -3.33 7.06 -0.13
C GLY A 4 -3.64 5.66 -0.62
N LEU A 5 -2.75 5.07 -1.40
CA LEU A 5 -2.84 3.68 -1.84
C LEU A 5 -1.64 2.90 -1.34
N ALA A 6 -1.92 1.89 -0.54
CA ALA A 6 -0.92 0.93 -0.11
C ALA A 6 -1.44 -0.48 -0.33
N PHE A 7 -0.59 -1.39 -0.78
CA PHE A 7 -1.00 -2.75 -1.10
C PHE A 7 -0.88 -3.65 0.12
N PHE A 8 -2.00 -4.30 0.49
CA PHE A 8 -2.09 -5.06 1.71
C PHE A 8 -2.98 -6.30 1.60
N PHE A 9 -2.62 -7.36 2.30
CA PHE A 9 -3.37 -8.62 2.35
C PHE A 9 -4.11 -8.77 3.68
N PHE A 10 -5.42 -9.07 3.62
CA PHE A 10 -6.24 -9.32 4.79
C PHE A 10 -6.69 -10.78 4.83
N SER A 11 -6.32 -11.53 5.85
CA SER A 11 -6.89 -12.85 6.12
C SER A 11 -7.53 -12.88 7.49
N LYS A 12 -8.71 -13.52 7.59
CA LYS A 12 -9.39 -13.73 8.87
C LYS A 12 -8.57 -14.63 9.78
N GLY A 13 -8.25 -14.18 10.98
CA GLY A 13 -7.93 -15.04 12.10
C GLY A 13 -6.51 -14.99 12.65
N ASN A 14 -5.48 -14.74 11.87
CA ASN A 14 -4.10 -14.59 12.35
C ASN A 14 -3.48 -13.32 11.80
N PHE A 15 -2.66 -12.70 12.62
CA PHE A 15 -1.90 -11.51 12.24
C PHE A 15 -1.00 -11.86 11.05
N PRO A 16 -1.27 -11.40 9.82
CA PRO A 16 -0.43 -11.79 8.69
C PRO A 16 1.02 -11.37 8.94
N PRO A 17 2.03 -12.18 8.56
CA PRO A 17 3.42 -11.83 8.79
C PRO A 17 3.83 -10.48 8.19
N SER A 18 3.25 -10.10 7.05
CA SER A 18 3.49 -8.78 6.43
C SER A 18 3.02 -7.64 7.32
N LEU A 19 1.90 -7.82 8.04
CA LEU A 19 1.36 -6.81 8.94
C LEU A 19 2.30 -6.52 10.11
N LYS A 20 2.99 -7.55 10.62
CA LYS A 20 4.00 -7.35 11.67
C LYS A 20 5.10 -6.40 11.22
N ASN A 21 5.58 -6.56 9.99
CA ASN A 21 6.62 -5.69 9.42
C ASN A 21 6.10 -4.27 9.20
N ILE A 22 4.85 -4.13 8.76
CA ILE A 22 4.19 -2.82 8.63
C ILE A 22 4.09 -2.14 10.01
N PHE A 23 3.71 -2.87 11.05
CA PHE A 23 3.64 -2.35 12.41
C PHE A 23 5.02 -1.96 12.94
N THR A 24 6.04 -2.77 12.67
CA THR A 24 7.43 -2.43 13.01
C THR A 24 7.82 -1.10 12.37
N LYS A 25 7.49 -0.93 11.09
CA LYS A 25 7.80 0.31 10.36
C LYS A 25 7.04 1.51 10.92
N LEU A 26 5.75 1.35 11.23
CA LEU A 26 4.97 2.40 11.89
C LEU A 26 5.63 2.88 13.19
N LYS A 27 6.03 1.93 14.04
CA LYS A 27 6.70 2.25 15.29
C LYS A 27 8.04 2.95 15.08
N GLN A 28 8.82 2.52 14.09
CA GLN A 28 10.09 3.17 13.73
C GLN A 28 9.88 4.62 13.26
N GLU A 29 8.76 4.89 12.61
CA GLU A 29 8.41 6.24 12.17
C GLU A 29 7.74 7.10 13.26
N GLY A 30 7.53 6.55 14.47
CA GLY A 30 6.96 7.26 15.60
C GLY A 30 5.44 7.14 15.75
N PHE A 31 4.81 6.22 15.03
CA PHE A 31 3.37 5.97 15.15
C PHE A 31 3.07 4.80 16.07
N THR A 32 1.86 4.79 16.64
CA THR A 32 1.36 3.69 17.46
C THR A 32 0.78 2.59 16.56
N ALA A 33 1.08 1.33 16.87
CA ALA A 33 0.54 0.20 16.14
C ALA A 33 0.14 -0.91 17.14
N LYS A 34 -1.12 -0.88 17.57
CA LYS A 34 -1.66 -1.81 18.57
C LYS A 34 -2.83 -2.64 18.05
N ASN A 35 -3.58 -2.12 17.09
CA ASN A 35 -4.80 -2.72 16.60
C ASN A 35 -4.63 -3.15 15.12
N PRO A 36 -4.87 -4.43 14.78
CA PRO A 36 -4.77 -4.91 13.40
C PRO A 36 -5.95 -4.45 12.51
N CYS A 37 -6.94 -3.79 13.06
CA CYS A 37 -8.03 -3.24 12.27
C CYS A 37 -7.59 -1.99 11.53
N LEU A 38 -7.69 -2.01 10.20
CA LEU A 38 -7.26 -0.91 9.34
C LEU A 38 -8.41 0.03 8.95
N GLU A 39 -9.56 -0.08 9.62
CA GLU A 39 -10.73 0.73 9.31
C GLU A 39 -10.48 2.23 9.43
N SER A 40 -9.71 2.64 10.43
CA SER A 40 -9.37 4.05 10.60
C SER A 40 -8.57 4.62 9.43
N TRP A 41 -7.74 3.79 8.80
CA TRP A 41 -7.03 4.18 7.58
C TRP A 41 -7.99 4.32 6.40
N ALA A 42 -8.88 3.35 6.23
CA ALA A 42 -9.87 3.38 5.14
C ALA A 42 -10.78 4.61 5.23
N ARG A 43 -11.19 4.99 6.42
CA ARG A 43 -12.00 6.19 6.66
C ARG A 43 -11.30 7.48 6.27
N GLN A 44 -9.98 7.49 6.29
CA GLN A 44 -9.16 8.64 5.90
C GLN A 44 -8.78 8.63 4.41
N GLY A 45 -9.27 7.65 3.65
CA GLY A 45 -8.98 7.53 2.23
C GLY A 45 -7.73 6.71 1.90
N VAL A 46 -7.28 5.87 2.82
CA VAL A 46 -6.18 4.92 2.55
C VAL A 46 -6.77 3.61 2.05
N PHE A 47 -6.44 3.24 0.82
CA PHE A 47 -6.87 2.00 0.20
C PHE A 47 -5.70 1.03 0.16
N LEU A 48 -5.93 -0.16 0.71
CA LEU A 48 -4.97 -1.24 0.73
C LEU A 48 -5.42 -2.30 -0.27
N ILE A 49 -4.65 -2.51 -1.32
CA ILE A 49 -5.02 -3.40 -2.42
C ILE A 49 -3.93 -4.45 -2.60
N ASN A 50 -4.33 -5.71 -2.63
CA ASN A 50 -3.46 -6.78 -3.06
C ASN A 50 -3.63 -7.01 -4.57
N THR A 51 -2.53 -7.21 -5.27
CA THR A 51 -2.56 -7.43 -6.72
C THR A 51 -3.18 -8.77 -7.13
N ALA A 52 -3.25 -9.73 -6.20
CA ALA A 52 -3.92 -11.02 -6.41
C ALA A 52 -4.62 -11.46 -5.14
N LEU A 53 -5.95 -11.41 -5.11
CA LEU A 53 -6.75 -11.66 -3.91
C LEU A 53 -7.22 -13.11 -3.78
N THR A 54 -7.25 -13.86 -4.87
CA THR A 54 -7.67 -15.27 -4.87
C THR A 54 -6.74 -16.12 -5.69
N VAL A 55 -6.57 -17.38 -5.24
CA VAL A 55 -5.83 -18.42 -5.94
C VAL A 55 -6.64 -19.72 -5.82
N ALA A 56 -6.91 -20.39 -6.93
CA ALA A 56 -7.56 -21.69 -6.92
C ALA A 56 -6.58 -22.75 -6.42
N GLU A 57 -7.04 -23.65 -5.54
CA GLU A 57 -6.19 -24.68 -4.91
C GLU A 57 -5.45 -25.56 -5.93
N SER A 58 -6.14 -25.96 -7.01
CA SER A 58 -5.60 -26.87 -8.03
C SER A 58 -4.94 -26.16 -9.20
N SER A 59 -5.08 -24.85 -9.31
CA SER A 59 -4.57 -24.07 -10.45
C SER A 59 -4.25 -22.64 -10.00
N PRO A 60 -3.09 -22.43 -9.35
CA PRO A 60 -2.74 -21.12 -8.77
C PRO A 60 -2.78 -19.96 -9.76
N GLU A 61 -2.53 -20.22 -11.04
CA GLU A 61 -2.53 -19.20 -12.09
C GLU A 61 -3.90 -18.91 -12.68
N SER A 62 -4.92 -19.74 -12.39
CA SER A 62 -6.24 -19.64 -13.04
C SER A 62 -6.94 -18.31 -12.79
N HIS A 63 -6.73 -17.68 -11.62
CA HIS A 63 -7.32 -16.40 -11.24
C HIS A 63 -6.38 -15.22 -11.41
N LEU A 64 -5.10 -15.46 -11.67
CA LEU A 64 -4.09 -14.40 -11.71
C LEU A 64 -4.38 -13.38 -12.80
N LYS A 65 -4.76 -13.83 -13.99
CA LYS A 65 -5.08 -12.94 -15.10
C LYS A 65 -6.30 -12.06 -14.81
N ILE A 66 -7.35 -12.64 -14.21
CA ILE A 66 -8.57 -11.91 -13.85
C ILE A 66 -8.23 -10.79 -12.86
N TRP A 67 -7.45 -11.10 -11.82
CA TRP A 67 -7.03 -10.12 -10.82
C TRP A 67 -6.08 -9.08 -11.38
N THR A 68 -5.20 -9.46 -12.31
CA THR A 68 -4.30 -8.53 -12.98
C THR A 68 -5.09 -7.53 -13.80
N ASP A 69 -6.08 -7.98 -14.58
CA ASP A 69 -6.92 -7.10 -15.40
C ASP A 69 -7.76 -6.16 -14.53
N PHE A 70 -8.36 -6.68 -13.45
CA PHE A 70 -9.13 -5.89 -12.49
C PHE A 70 -8.25 -4.82 -11.82
N THR A 71 -7.08 -5.23 -11.34
CA THR A 71 -6.14 -4.33 -10.66
C THR A 71 -5.66 -3.24 -11.61
N MET A 72 -5.35 -3.60 -12.86
CA MET A 72 -4.93 -2.65 -13.87
C MET A 72 -6.02 -1.61 -14.16
N ASP A 73 -7.28 -2.04 -14.31
CA ASP A 73 -8.40 -1.14 -14.55
C ASP A 73 -8.62 -0.19 -13.38
N LEU A 74 -8.53 -0.69 -12.16
CA LEU A 74 -8.66 0.11 -10.94
C LEU A 74 -7.54 1.15 -10.86
N ILE A 75 -6.30 0.76 -11.12
CA ILE A 75 -5.15 1.66 -11.09
C ILE A 75 -5.28 2.73 -12.17
N LYS A 76 -5.69 2.36 -13.38
CA LYS A 76 -5.95 3.33 -14.45
C LYS A 76 -7.01 4.34 -14.06
N PHE A 77 -8.08 3.89 -13.40
CA PHE A 77 -9.15 4.77 -12.93
C PHE A 77 -8.63 5.77 -11.89
N ILE A 78 -7.88 5.27 -10.89
CA ILE A 78 -7.34 6.12 -9.82
C ILE A 78 -6.24 7.04 -10.34
N SER A 79 -5.44 6.61 -11.33
CA SER A 79 -4.35 7.40 -11.89
C SER A 79 -4.80 8.68 -12.58
N LYS A 80 -6.09 8.80 -12.89
CA LYS A 80 -6.69 10.05 -13.41
C LYS A 80 -6.84 11.12 -12.33
N LYS A 81 -6.78 10.75 -11.06
CA LYS A 81 -6.89 11.67 -9.93
C LYS A 81 -5.54 12.32 -9.64
N GLU A 82 -5.59 13.58 -9.19
CA GLU A 82 -4.40 14.32 -8.78
C GLU A 82 -4.22 14.27 -7.26
N LYS A 83 -3.01 14.55 -6.80
CA LYS A 83 -2.65 14.63 -5.38
C LYS A 83 -2.90 13.30 -4.64
N VAL A 84 -2.65 12.20 -5.31
CA VAL A 84 -2.70 10.85 -4.73
C VAL A 84 -1.29 10.45 -4.34
N VAL A 85 -1.16 9.80 -3.19
CA VAL A 85 0.09 9.16 -2.80
C VAL A 85 0.00 7.68 -3.14
N TRP A 86 0.94 7.22 -3.96
CA TRP A 86 1.06 5.83 -4.36
C TRP A 86 2.21 5.20 -3.62
N ILE A 87 1.93 4.17 -2.84
CA ILE A 87 2.95 3.41 -2.13
C ILE A 87 2.99 2.01 -2.72
N LEU A 88 4.08 1.69 -3.41
CA LEU A 88 4.25 0.43 -4.11
C LEU A 88 5.31 -0.42 -3.41
N TRP A 89 4.88 -1.50 -2.79
CA TRP A 89 5.74 -2.43 -2.07
C TRP A 89 5.97 -3.72 -2.88
N GLY A 90 7.21 -3.91 -3.29
CA GLY A 90 7.64 -5.09 -4.03
C GLY A 90 7.51 -4.98 -5.54
N GLY A 91 8.17 -5.88 -6.25
CA GLY A 91 8.28 -5.82 -7.71
C GLY A 91 6.95 -5.92 -8.44
N LYS A 92 6.00 -6.72 -7.95
CA LYS A 92 4.69 -6.86 -8.58
C LYS A 92 3.87 -5.56 -8.51
N ALA A 93 3.91 -4.85 -7.38
CA ALA A 93 3.27 -3.56 -7.27
C ALA A 93 3.96 -2.50 -8.12
N GLN A 94 5.28 -2.53 -8.17
CA GLN A 94 6.09 -1.58 -8.93
C GLN A 94 5.90 -1.69 -10.45
N MET A 95 5.37 -2.80 -10.94
CA MET A 95 5.00 -2.93 -12.36
C MET A 95 3.96 -1.89 -12.80
N TYR A 96 3.18 -1.34 -11.88
CA TYR A 96 2.18 -0.34 -12.20
C TYR A 96 2.68 1.11 -12.17
N ARG A 97 3.96 1.33 -11.89
CA ARG A 97 4.52 2.69 -11.79
C ARG A 97 4.31 3.55 -13.02
N GLY A 98 4.26 2.94 -14.20
CA GLY A 98 4.07 3.64 -15.46
C GLY A 98 2.72 4.36 -15.61
N PHE A 99 1.74 4.00 -14.80
CA PHE A 99 0.44 4.68 -14.77
C PHE A 99 0.42 5.93 -13.89
N ILE A 100 1.45 6.12 -13.07
CA ILE A 100 1.52 7.21 -12.09
C ILE A 100 2.26 8.38 -12.70
N LYS A 101 1.64 9.57 -12.70
CA LYS A 101 2.23 10.79 -13.25
C LYS A 101 2.89 11.59 -12.13
N PRO A 102 4.24 11.71 -12.12
CA PRO A 102 4.95 12.44 -11.06
C PRO A 102 4.55 13.91 -10.93
N SER A 103 4.08 14.51 -12.03
CA SER A 103 3.61 15.89 -12.02
C SER A 103 2.29 16.10 -11.25
N HIS A 104 1.51 15.03 -11.06
CA HIS A 104 0.18 15.10 -10.47
C HIS A 104 0.07 14.36 -9.14
N SER A 105 0.96 13.43 -8.85
CA SER A 105 0.89 12.53 -7.70
C SER A 105 2.27 12.20 -7.17
N LYS A 106 2.34 11.64 -5.96
CA LYS A 106 3.57 11.19 -5.34
C LYS A 106 3.69 9.69 -5.44
N LEU A 107 4.84 9.21 -5.90
CA LEU A 107 5.20 7.79 -5.91
C LEU A 107 6.24 7.51 -4.84
N ILE A 108 5.96 6.54 -3.98
CA ILE A 108 6.89 6.02 -2.97
C ILE A 108 7.03 4.52 -3.22
N GLU A 109 8.25 4.05 -3.43
CA GLU A 109 8.53 2.64 -3.70
C GLU A 109 9.41 2.05 -2.61
N GLY A 110 9.21 0.76 -2.33
CA GLY A 110 10.02 0.03 -1.37
C GLY A 110 9.90 -1.48 -1.56
N GLY A 111 10.69 -2.22 -0.78
CA GLY A 111 10.60 -3.67 -0.77
C GLY A 111 9.27 -4.18 -0.23
N HIS A 112 8.94 -5.42 -0.51
CA HIS A 112 7.73 -6.04 0.01
C HIS A 112 7.82 -6.24 1.53
N PRO A 113 6.75 -6.00 2.30
CA PRO A 113 6.77 -6.17 3.76
C PRO A 113 6.77 -7.63 4.22
N SER A 114 6.62 -8.59 3.32
CA SER A 114 6.67 -10.01 3.65
C SER A 114 8.00 -10.40 4.29
N PRO A 115 8.02 -11.24 5.34
CA PRO A 115 9.25 -11.78 5.89
C PRO A 115 10.00 -12.69 4.90
N MET A 116 9.34 -13.13 3.83
CA MET A 116 10.00 -13.84 2.72
C MET A 116 10.90 -12.93 1.88
N ASN A 117 10.78 -11.61 2.01
CA ASN A 117 11.69 -10.67 1.39
C ASN A 117 12.97 -10.58 2.20
N THR A 118 14.01 -11.25 1.74
CA THR A 118 15.28 -11.36 2.45
C THR A 118 16.19 -10.13 2.28
N THR A 119 15.84 -9.20 1.39
CA THR A 119 16.67 -8.01 1.15
C THR A 119 16.56 -6.96 2.25
N GLY A 120 15.52 -7.04 3.11
CA GLY A 120 15.29 -6.05 4.17
C GLY A 120 14.92 -4.65 3.68
N SER A 121 14.79 -4.46 2.37
CA SER A 121 14.58 -3.14 1.76
C SER A 121 13.26 -2.46 2.15
N PHE A 122 12.30 -3.21 2.69
CA PHE A 122 11.05 -2.63 3.18
C PHE A 122 11.29 -1.63 4.32
N LEU A 123 12.20 -1.92 5.23
CA LEU A 123 12.44 -1.08 6.41
C LEU A 123 13.34 0.14 6.13
N ASP A 124 13.86 0.28 4.91
CA ASP A 124 14.84 1.31 4.57
C ASP A 124 14.24 2.71 4.34
N LYS A 125 12.91 2.82 4.22
CA LYS A 125 12.23 4.08 3.90
C LYS A 125 11.17 4.44 4.91
N ASN A 126 10.86 5.72 5.01
CA ASN A 126 9.82 6.28 5.88
C ASN A 126 8.54 6.56 5.08
N TYR A 127 7.84 5.52 4.64
CA TYR A 127 6.67 5.61 3.76
C TYR A 127 5.56 6.52 4.30
N PHE A 128 5.24 6.35 5.56
CA PHE A 128 4.12 7.05 6.20
C PHE A 128 4.44 8.53 6.42
N ARG A 129 5.66 8.83 6.81
CA ARG A 129 6.13 10.22 6.96
C ARG A 129 6.24 10.92 5.62
N GLU A 130 6.80 10.28 4.59
CA GLU A 130 6.89 10.85 3.26
C GLU A 130 5.51 11.12 2.67
N CYS A 131 4.55 10.22 2.89
CA CYS A 131 3.15 10.42 2.50
C CYS A 131 2.60 11.71 3.12
N ASN A 132 2.74 11.86 4.43
CA ASN A 132 2.23 13.04 5.14
C ASN A 132 2.94 14.33 4.74
N GLN A 133 4.24 14.28 4.50
CA GLN A 133 4.98 15.45 3.99
C GLN A 133 4.43 15.92 2.65
N TYR A 134 4.16 15.00 1.75
CA TYR A 134 3.56 15.35 0.46
C TYR A 134 2.16 15.95 0.62
N LEU A 135 1.30 15.31 1.42
CA LEU A 135 -0.06 15.80 1.65
C LEU A 135 -0.05 17.20 2.24
N GLN A 136 0.79 17.46 3.23
CA GLN A 136 0.96 18.80 3.83
C GLN A 136 1.44 19.82 2.81
N SER A 137 2.37 19.44 1.92
CA SER A 137 2.85 20.34 0.87
C SER A 137 1.77 20.73 -0.13
N LYS A 138 0.69 19.96 -0.22
CA LYS A 138 -0.47 20.22 -1.08
C LYS A 138 -1.68 20.79 -0.31
N ASN A 139 -1.48 21.21 0.94
CA ASN A 139 -2.54 21.71 1.82
C ASN A 139 -3.66 20.68 2.07
N ILE A 140 -3.30 19.39 2.10
CA ILE A 140 -4.21 18.29 2.40
C ILE A 140 -3.92 17.81 3.81
N THR A 141 -4.98 17.47 4.55
CA THR A 141 -4.86 16.95 5.90
C THR A 141 -4.01 15.67 5.90
N PRO A 142 -2.94 15.58 6.70
CA PRO A 142 -2.14 14.37 6.78
C PRO A 142 -2.94 13.20 7.35
N ILE A 143 -2.49 11.99 7.04
CA ILE A 143 -3.10 10.77 7.55
C ILE A 143 -2.66 10.55 9.00
N ASN A 144 -3.60 10.20 9.86
CA ASN A 144 -3.29 9.65 11.18
C ASN A 144 -3.03 8.15 11.02
N TRP A 145 -1.76 7.78 10.99
CA TRP A 145 -1.34 6.39 10.78
C TRP A 145 -1.40 5.52 12.04
N ASN A 146 -1.73 6.09 13.20
CA ASN A 146 -1.82 5.34 14.45
C ASN A 146 -2.92 4.27 14.40
N LEU A 147 -2.58 3.08 14.88
CA LEU A 147 -3.50 1.94 14.96
C LEU A 147 -3.64 1.41 16.40
#